data_96d5277af1249261ad2ab4546ad3abd0
#
_entry.id   96d5277af1249261ad2ab4546ad3abd0
#
_cell.length_a   1.000
_cell.length_b   1.000
_cell.length_c   1.000
_cell.angle_alpha   90.00
_cell.angle_beta   90.00
_cell.angle_gamma   90.00
#
_symmetry.space_group_name_H-M   'P 1'
#
loop_
_entity.id
_entity.type
_entity.pdbx_description
1 polymer ?
#
loop_
_entity_poly.entity_id
_entity_poly.type
_entity_poly.pdbx_seq_one_letter_code
_entity_poly.pdbx_strand_id
1 'polypeptide(L)'
;QNSFVADFIGESNILNGTMIKDKLVEFAGHQFDCVDEGFGENVPVDVVVRPEDIYIMNKLDGAQLTATVKSCIFKGVHYEMFVETDKGLELMIQDYNAFEPGSEVGLIIRPADIQVMHKERLCNTFEAEIVDESHVLFLEEEWECEPQTQFAAGDKVKVEVDFSKVELIDHPEDGMLSGEVHFLLYKGDHYHLTIRT
;
A
#
# COMPACT_ATOMS: atom_id res chain seq x y z
N GLN A 1 3.55 -13.59 -16.02
CA GLN A 1 3.92 -13.97 -14.65
C GLN A 1 3.10 -13.25 -13.56
N ASN A 2 2.19 -12.31 -13.91
CA ASN A 2 1.51 -11.44 -12.95
C ASN A 2 0.07 -11.82 -12.59
N SER A 3 -0.55 -12.83 -13.23
CA SER A 3 -1.93 -13.22 -12.90
C SER A 3 -2.04 -13.97 -11.56
N PHE A 4 -0.98 -14.70 -11.17
CA PHE A 4 -0.97 -15.45 -9.92
C PHE A 4 -0.87 -14.54 -8.67
N VAL A 5 -0.22 -13.38 -8.83
CA VAL A 5 -0.09 -12.36 -7.78
C VAL A 5 -1.42 -11.61 -7.62
N ALA A 6 -2.15 -11.35 -8.70
CA ALA A 6 -3.43 -10.63 -8.65
C ALA A 6 -4.54 -11.41 -7.94
N ASP A 7 -4.62 -12.73 -8.13
CA ASP A 7 -5.60 -13.59 -7.43
C ASP A 7 -5.26 -13.77 -5.93
N PHE A 8 -3.97 -13.66 -5.57
CA PHE A 8 -3.52 -13.77 -4.17
C PHE A 8 -3.73 -12.46 -3.39
N ILE A 9 -3.70 -11.32 -4.10
CA ILE A 9 -3.86 -9.98 -3.54
C ILE A 9 -5.33 -9.65 -3.24
N GLY A 10 -6.29 -10.24 -3.94
CA GLY A 10 -7.72 -9.92 -3.79
C GLY A 10 -8.35 -10.28 -2.43
N GLU A 11 -7.67 -11.11 -1.62
CA GLU A 11 -8.16 -11.57 -0.32
C GLU A 11 -7.19 -11.30 0.84
N SER A 12 -6.17 -10.43 0.66
CA SER A 12 -5.16 -10.16 1.67
C SER A 12 -5.14 -8.69 2.08
N ASN A 13 -4.79 -8.43 3.34
CA ASN A 13 -4.42 -7.08 3.78
C ASN A 13 -3.02 -6.78 3.27
N ILE A 14 -2.88 -5.72 2.47
CA ILE A 14 -1.59 -5.24 1.97
C ILE A 14 -1.35 -3.86 2.57
N LEU A 15 -0.30 -3.74 3.34
CA LEU A 15 -0.02 -2.57 4.17
C LEU A 15 1.35 -1.99 3.83
N ASN A 16 1.47 -0.67 3.93
CA ASN A 16 2.79 -0.06 3.90
C ASN A 16 3.52 -0.37 5.21
N GLY A 17 4.77 -0.78 5.09
CA GLY A 17 5.64 -1.04 6.23
C GLY A 17 7.07 -0.59 5.99
N THR A 18 7.86 -0.71 7.03
CA THR A 18 9.31 -0.48 7.00
C THR A 18 10.00 -1.70 7.63
N MET A 19 10.86 -2.35 6.87
CA MET A 19 11.75 -3.37 7.45
C MET A 19 12.79 -2.66 8.30
N ILE A 20 12.65 -2.73 9.61
CA ILE A 20 13.57 -2.07 10.55
C ILE A 20 14.94 -2.76 10.52
N LYS A 21 14.93 -4.07 10.53
CA LYS A 21 16.07 -4.99 10.38
C LYS A 21 15.54 -6.38 10.12
N ASP A 22 16.43 -7.33 9.88
CA ASP A 22 16.07 -8.73 9.75
C ASP A 22 15.15 -9.19 10.89
N LYS A 23 14.04 -9.82 10.53
CA LYS A 23 13.03 -10.37 11.45
C LYS A 23 12.26 -9.33 12.27
N LEU A 24 12.33 -8.04 11.90
CA LEU A 24 11.58 -6.98 12.56
C LEU A 24 11.04 -5.98 11.53
N VAL A 25 9.73 -5.89 11.42
CA VAL A 25 9.00 -4.99 10.50
C VAL A 25 8.09 -4.07 11.29
N GLU A 26 7.98 -2.82 10.85
CA GLU A 26 7.04 -1.84 11.39
C GLU A 26 5.91 -1.60 10.39
N PHE A 27 4.67 -1.68 10.84
CA PHE A 27 3.47 -1.29 10.12
C PHE A 27 2.35 -0.96 11.11
N ALA A 28 1.30 -0.27 10.67
CA ALA A 28 0.20 0.18 11.52
C ALA A 28 0.67 0.95 12.78
N GLY A 29 1.86 1.59 12.73
CA GLY A 29 2.45 2.33 13.84
C GLY A 29 3.05 1.46 14.96
N HIS A 30 3.21 0.15 14.74
CA HIS A 30 3.75 -0.81 15.70
C HIS A 30 4.82 -1.69 15.06
N GLN A 31 5.73 -2.22 15.89
CA GLN A 31 6.77 -3.15 15.46
C GLN A 31 6.34 -4.60 15.70
N PHE A 32 6.58 -5.44 14.72
CA PHE A 32 6.25 -6.86 14.74
C PHE A 32 7.48 -7.70 14.42
N ASP A 33 7.64 -8.78 15.18
CA ASP A 33 8.56 -9.83 14.77
C ASP A 33 8.01 -10.51 13.51
N CYS A 34 8.87 -10.83 12.55
CA CYS A 34 8.55 -11.59 11.35
C CYS A 34 9.63 -12.65 11.08
N VAL A 35 9.43 -13.48 10.08
CA VAL A 35 10.41 -14.51 9.70
C VAL A 35 11.33 -14.10 8.57
N ASP A 36 10.98 -13.02 7.87
CA ASP A 36 11.69 -12.54 6.70
C ASP A 36 13.02 -11.86 7.07
N GLU A 37 14.03 -12.04 6.19
CA GLU A 37 15.36 -11.47 6.33
C GLU A 37 15.94 -11.10 4.95
N GLY A 38 17.01 -10.31 4.93
CA GLY A 38 17.71 -9.93 3.69
C GLY A 38 17.12 -8.72 2.95
N PHE A 39 16.21 -7.96 3.57
CA PHE A 39 15.61 -6.75 2.98
C PHE A 39 16.47 -5.50 3.18
N GLY A 40 17.40 -5.52 4.13
CA GLY A 40 18.14 -4.35 4.59
C GLY A 40 17.52 -3.68 5.80
N GLU A 41 18.14 -2.60 6.28
CA GLU A 41 17.68 -1.86 7.45
C GLU A 41 16.97 -0.57 7.05
N ASN A 42 15.84 -0.28 7.70
CA ASN A 42 15.00 0.90 7.45
C ASN A 42 14.55 1.03 5.99
N VAL A 43 14.23 -0.09 5.36
CA VAL A 43 13.81 -0.14 3.96
C VAL A 43 12.28 -0.18 3.87
N PRO A 44 11.64 0.67 3.04
CA PRO A 44 10.22 0.60 2.77
C PRO A 44 9.84 -0.74 2.11
N VAL A 45 8.78 -1.37 2.64
CA VAL A 45 8.30 -2.68 2.18
C VAL A 45 6.78 -2.69 2.10
N ASP A 46 6.23 -3.66 1.39
CA ASP A 46 4.84 -4.05 1.49
C ASP A 46 4.72 -5.22 2.47
N VAL A 47 3.78 -5.12 3.40
CA VAL A 47 3.47 -6.17 4.38
C VAL A 47 2.14 -6.80 3.99
N VAL A 48 2.14 -8.11 3.82
CA VAL A 48 0.96 -8.88 3.45
C VAL A 48 0.56 -9.78 4.60
N VAL A 49 -0.69 -9.64 5.05
CA VAL A 49 -1.29 -10.48 6.09
C VAL A 49 -2.65 -10.96 5.60
N ARG A 50 -2.89 -12.27 5.67
CA ARG A 50 -4.17 -12.84 5.29
C ARG A 50 -5.23 -12.54 6.35
N PRO A 51 -6.50 -12.32 5.95
CA PRO A 51 -7.57 -12.05 6.90
C PRO A 51 -7.77 -13.11 7.97
N GLU A 52 -7.57 -14.38 7.62
CA GLU A 52 -7.67 -15.54 8.52
C GLU A 52 -6.48 -15.68 9.49
N ASP A 53 -5.38 -14.99 9.22
CA ASP A 53 -4.16 -15.04 10.02
C ASP A 53 -4.06 -13.89 11.05
N ILE A 54 -5.08 -13.02 11.10
CA ILE A 54 -5.25 -11.99 12.12
C ILE A 54 -6.16 -12.53 13.21
N TYR A 55 -5.57 -12.82 14.38
CA TYR A 55 -6.32 -13.33 15.53
C TYR A 55 -7.00 -12.19 16.29
N ILE A 56 -8.32 -12.23 16.37
CA ILE A 56 -9.17 -11.22 17.02
C ILE A 56 -9.63 -11.74 18.39
N MET A 57 -9.63 -10.88 19.40
CA MET A 57 -10.05 -11.22 20.75
C MET A 57 -10.78 -10.05 21.45
N ASN A 58 -11.67 -10.39 22.38
CA ASN A 58 -12.37 -9.40 23.21
C ASN A 58 -11.48 -8.76 24.30
N LYS A 59 -10.27 -9.30 24.53
CA LYS A 59 -9.32 -8.76 25.51
C LYS A 59 -8.31 -7.88 24.81
N LEU A 60 -8.09 -6.69 25.37
CA LEU A 60 -7.08 -5.76 24.89
C LEU A 60 -5.70 -6.05 25.50
N ASP A 61 -5.68 -6.66 26.70
CA ASP A 61 -4.43 -7.02 27.39
C ASP A 61 -3.71 -8.15 26.65
N GLY A 62 -2.45 -7.89 26.30
CA GLY A 62 -1.62 -8.80 25.52
C GLY A 62 -1.83 -8.71 24.01
N ALA A 63 -2.71 -7.83 23.51
CA ALA A 63 -2.86 -7.57 22.09
C ALA A 63 -1.68 -6.75 21.55
N GLN A 64 -1.30 -7.04 20.29
CA GLN A 64 -0.29 -6.25 19.56
C GLN A 64 -0.88 -4.97 19.00
N LEU A 65 -2.14 -5.04 18.56
CA LEU A 65 -2.94 -3.90 18.07
C LEU A 65 -4.28 -3.87 18.79
N THR A 66 -4.85 -2.68 18.92
CA THR A 66 -6.25 -2.49 19.29
C THR A 66 -7.02 -1.91 18.12
N ALA A 67 -8.25 -2.32 17.96
CA ALA A 67 -9.10 -1.87 16.86
C ALA A 67 -10.58 -1.81 17.27
N THR A 68 -11.37 -1.09 16.48
CA THR A 68 -12.83 -1.05 16.60
C THR A 68 -13.46 -1.79 15.43
N VAL A 69 -14.38 -2.71 15.71
CA VAL A 69 -15.13 -3.42 14.65
C VAL A 69 -16.06 -2.44 13.95
N LYS A 70 -15.92 -2.29 12.63
CA LYS A 70 -16.80 -1.44 11.81
C LYS A 70 -17.96 -2.23 11.22
N SER A 71 -17.69 -3.45 10.77
CA SER A 71 -18.73 -4.35 10.22
C SER A 71 -18.40 -5.80 10.51
N CYS A 72 -19.44 -6.65 10.54
CA CYS A 72 -19.31 -8.09 10.72
C CYS A 72 -20.40 -8.77 9.88
N ILE A 73 -20.00 -9.52 8.88
CA ILE A 73 -20.91 -10.15 7.91
C ILE A 73 -20.63 -11.64 7.84
N PHE A 74 -21.69 -12.48 8.01
CA PHE A 74 -21.57 -13.92 7.85
C PHE A 74 -21.50 -14.31 6.36
N LYS A 75 -20.46 -15.03 5.97
CA LYS A 75 -20.21 -15.49 4.60
C LYS A 75 -20.57 -16.97 4.37
N GLY A 76 -21.35 -17.54 5.26
CA GLY A 76 -21.82 -18.95 5.16
C GLY A 76 -20.94 -19.95 5.92
N VAL A 77 -19.66 -19.70 6.10
CA VAL A 77 -18.70 -20.55 6.83
C VAL A 77 -17.98 -19.78 7.93
N HIS A 78 -17.62 -18.54 7.68
CA HIS A 78 -16.92 -17.64 8.59
C HIS A 78 -17.59 -16.25 8.57
N TYR A 79 -17.19 -15.43 9.50
CA TYR A 79 -17.50 -14.00 9.51
C TYR A 79 -16.36 -13.22 8.88
N GLU A 80 -16.69 -12.29 8.00
CA GLU A 80 -15.80 -11.29 7.44
C GLU A 80 -16.05 -9.98 8.19
N MET A 81 -15.01 -9.42 8.74
CA MET A 81 -15.07 -8.21 9.55
C MET A 81 -14.10 -7.17 9.00
N PHE A 82 -14.54 -5.92 8.99
CA PHE A 82 -13.65 -4.79 8.83
C PHE A 82 -13.46 -4.14 10.20
N VAL A 83 -12.22 -3.93 10.57
CA VAL A 83 -11.83 -3.29 11.84
C VAL A 83 -10.93 -2.09 11.54
N GLU A 84 -11.04 -1.04 12.34
CA GLU A 84 -10.18 0.14 12.25
C GLU A 84 -9.30 0.21 13.48
N THR A 85 -7.98 0.25 13.27
CA THR A 85 -7.00 0.36 14.34
C THR A 85 -7.01 1.75 14.98
N ASP A 86 -6.35 1.90 16.12
CA ASP A 86 -6.14 3.18 16.81
C ASP A 86 -5.40 4.24 15.98
N LYS A 87 -4.72 3.81 14.90
CA LYS A 87 -4.04 4.67 13.92
C LYS A 87 -4.87 4.94 12.66
N GLY A 88 -6.13 4.50 12.63
CA GLY A 88 -7.04 4.69 11.50
C GLY A 88 -6.80 3.75 10.32
N LEU A 89 -6.02 2.68 10.51
CA LEU A 89 -5.80 1.67 9.50
C LEU A 89 -6.97 0.68 9.50
N GLU A 90 -7.56 0.44 8.33
CA GLU A 90 -8.61 -0.55 8.17
C GLU A 90 -8.02 -1.91 7.78
N LEU A 91 -8.44 -2.96 8.50
CA LEU A 91 -8.05 -4.34 8.25
C LEU A 91 -9.28 -5.21 8.02
N MET A 92 -9.19 -6.13 7.08
CA MET A 92 -10.15 -7.20 6.87
C MET A 92 -9.71 -8.42 7.69
N ILE A 93 -10.63 -8.99 8.45
CA ILE A 93 -10.42 -10.19 9.30
C ILE A 93 -11.46 -11.24 8.95
N GLN A 94 -11.04 -12.50 8.94
CA GLN A 94 -11.93 -13.66 8.86
C GLN A 94 -11.79 -14.49 10.12
N ASP A 95 -12.92 -14.73 10.82
CA ASP A 95 -12.98 -15.55 12.02
C ASP A 95 -14.29 -16.38 12.06
N TYR A 96 -14.29 -17.46 12.80
CA TYR A 96 -15.49 -18.27 13.01
C TYR A 96 -16.47 -17.68 14.04
N ASN A 97 -16.02 -16.71 14.81
CA ASN A 97 -16.82 -16.02 15.81
C ASN A 97 -17.20 -14.63 15.31
N ALA A 98 -18.44 -14.21 15.64
CA ALA A 98 -18.89 -12.85 15.38
C ALA A 98 -18.42 -11.90 16.47
N PHE A 99 -18.10 -10.68 16.07
CA PHE A 99 -17.83 -9.56 16.97
C PHE A 99 -18.78 -8.41 16.61
N GLU A 100 -19.35 -7.76 17.62
CA GLU A 100 -20.34 -6.73 17.38
C GLU A 100 -19.71 -5.45 16.81
N PRO A 101 -20.31 -4.84 15.77
CA PRO A 101 -19.89 -3.52 15.29
C PRO A 101 -19.90 -2.49 16.42
N GLY A 102 -18.83 -1.70 16.52
CA GLY A 102 -18.60 -0.73 17.59
C GLY A 102 -17.86 -1.28 18.80
N SER A 103 -17.62 -2.60 18.91
CA SER A 103 -16.81 -3.16 20.00
C SER A 103 -15.32 -2.92 19.78
N GLU A 104 -14.59 -2.69 20.89
CA GLU A 104 -13.13 -2.68 20.88
C GLU A 104 -12.60 -4.11 20.98
N VAL A 105 -11.61 -4.41 20.19
CA VAL A 105 -10.99 -5.74 20.08
C VAL A 105 -9.48 -5.64 20.09
N GLY A 106 -8.83 -6.69 20.59
CA GLY A 106 -7.39 -6.88 20.48
C GLY A 106 -7.06 -7.75 19.27
N LEU A 107 -5.95 -7.45 18.60
CA LEU A 107 -5.46 -8.21 17.46
C LEU A 107 -4.07 -8.74 17.74
N ILE A 108 -3.82 -9.97 17.27
CA ILE A 108 -2.51 -10.62 17.28
C ILE A 108 -2.23 -11.17 15.90
N ILE A 109 -1.01 -10.97 15.41
CA ILE A 109 -0.50 -11.54 14.17
C ILE A 109 0.79 -12.27 14.52
N ARG A 110 0.89 -13.55 14.17
CA ARG A 110 2.10 -14.32 14.46
C ARG A 110 3.22 -13.95 13.49
N PRO A 111 4.48 -14.04 13.90
CA PRO A 111 5.62 -13.74 13.03
C PRO A 111 5.64 -14.53 11.71
N ALA A 112 5.18 -15.78 11.72
CA ALA A 112 5.13 -16.63 10.53
C ALA A 112 3.98 -16.28 9.56
N ASP A 113 3.00 -15.50 10.01
CA ASP A 113 1.82 -15.11 9.24
C ASP A 113 1.99 -13.71 8.59
N ILE A 114 3.10 -13.05 8.89
CA ILE A 114 3.50 -11.79 8.27
C ILE A 114 4.43 -12.11 7.10
N GLN A 115 4.06 -11.67 5.90
CA GLN A 115 4.88 -11.78 4.70
C GLN A 115 5.39 -10.39 4.31
N VAL A 116 6.70 -10.25 4.15
CA VAL A 116 7.31 -9.00 3.72
C VAL A 116 7.67 -9.09 2.24
N MET A 117 7.32 -8.08 1.47
CA MET A 117 7.61 -7.97 0.04
C MET A 117 8.36 -6.68 -0.24
N HIS A 118 9.32 -6.75 -1.17
CA HIS A 118 9.93 -5.52 -1.67
C HIS A 118 8.87 -4.65 -2.37
N LYS A 119 8.90 -3.36 -2.10
CA LYS A 119 8.13 -2.42 -2.92
C LYS A 119 8.73 -2.42 -4.32
N GLU A 120 7.97 -2.90 -5.29
CA GLU A 120 8.43 -2.95 -6.68
C GLU A 120 8.63 -1.54 -7.27
N ARG A 121 7.84 -0.55 -6.80
CA ARG A 121 7.92 0.84 -7.26
C ARG A 121 7.49 1.79 -6.15
N LEU A 122 8.30 2.81 -5.92
CA LEU A 122 7.97 3.96 -5.07
C LEU A 122 7.58 5.18 -5.90
N CYS A 123 7.83 5.14 -7.22
CA CYS A 123 7.57 6.21 -8.18
C CYS A 123 7.21 5.65 -9.55
N ASN A 124 6.57 6.47 -10.36
CA ASN A 124 6.45 6.24 -11.80
C ASN A 124 7.76 6.67 -12.47
N THR A 125 8.28 5.85 -13.38
CA THR A 125 9.52 6.14 -14.11
C THR A 125 9.20 6.25 -15.60
N PHE A 126 9.65 7.33 -16.22
CA PHE A 126 9.44 7.62 -17.64
C PHE A 126 10.77 7.90 -18.34
N GLU A 127 10.89 7.45 -19.59
CA GLU A 127 11.94 7.95 -20.50
C GLU A 127 11.51 9.34 -20.98
N ALA A 128 12.43 10.30 -20.91
CA ALA A 128 12.12 11.70 -21.15
C ALA A 128 13.28 12.39 -21.89
N GLU A 129 13.00 13.58 -22.39
CA GLU A 129 13.97 14.45 -23.06
C GLU A 129 13.97 15.82 -22.38
N ILE A 130 15.14 16.37 -22.10
CA ILE A 130 15.28 17.73 -21.57
C ILE A 130 14.91 18.74 -22.67
N VAL A 131 13.97 19.62 -22.37
CA VAL A 131 13.59 20.72 -23.26
C VAL A 131 14.45 21.96 -22.96
N ASP A 132 14.51 22.34 -21.69
CA ASP A 132 15.36 23.40 -21.16
C ASP A 132 15.70 23.15 -19.67
N GLU A 133 16.26 24.14 -18.98
CA GLU A 133 16.65 24.02 -17.57
C GLU A 133 15.49 23.67 -16.61
N SER A 134 14.25 23.99 -16.98
CA SER A 134 13.07 23.86 -16.14
C SER A 134 11.96 23.02 -16.75
N HIS A 135 12.16 22.46 -17.94
CA HIS A 135 11.15 21.69 -18.66
C HIS A 135 11.69 20.37 -19.21
N VAL A 136 10.85 19.34 -19.12
CA VAL A 136 11.13 17.99 -19.56
C VAL A 136 9.94 17.44 -20.34
N LEU A 137 10.20 16.78 -21.48
CA LEU A 137 9.19 16.18 -22.36
C LEU A 137 9.07 14.68 -22.06
N PHE A 138 7.90 14.22 -21.62
CA PHE A 138 7.53 12.79 -21.54
C PHE A 138 6.02 12.61 -21.66
N LEU A 139 5.59 11.44 -22.11
CA LEU A 139 4.18 11.14 -22.43
C LEU A 139 3.56 12.15 -23.41
N GLU A 140 4.36 12.63 -24.37
CA GLU A 140 3.98 13.61 -25.40
C GLU A 140 3.63 15.01 -24.87
N GLU A 141 3.85 15.27 -23.58
CA GLU A 141 3.57 16.53 -22.91
C GLU A 141 4.85 17.13 -22.30
N GLU A 142 4.90 18.47 -22.28
CA GLU A 142 5.99 19.23 -21.66
C GLU A 142 5.63 19.54 -20.20
N TRP A 143 6.52 19.15 -19.29
CA TRP A 143 6.31 19.27 -17.85
C TRP A 143 7.34 20.20 -17.23
N GLU A 144 6.86 21.08 -16.36
CA GLU A 144 7.74 21.90 -15.53
C GLU A 144 8.42 21.04 -14.46
N CYS A 145 9.72 21.23 -14.26
CA CYS A 145 10.49 20.56 -13.23
C CYS A 145 11.39 21.54 -12.48
N GLU A 146 11.96 21.09 -11.36
CA GLU A 146 13.00 21.87 -10.69
C GLU A 146 14.19 22.08 -11.64
N PRO A 147 14.83 23.28 -11.62
CA PRO A 147 15.92 23.59 -12.54
C PRO A 147 17.07 22.57 -12.51
N GLN A 148 17.42 22.03 -13.66
CA GLN A 148 18.40 20.98 -13.89
C GLN A 148 19.57 21.54 -14.73
N THR A 149 20.56 22.14 -14.11
CA THR A 149 21.70 22.79 -14.81
C THR A 149 22.75 21.80 -15.31
N GLN A 150 22.64 20.53 -14.93
CA GLN A 150 23.59 19.45 -15.31
C GLN A 150 23.29 18.79 -16.65
N PHE A 151 22.14 19.07 -17.23
CA PHE A 151 21.70 18.50 -18.50
C PHE A 151 21.58 19.58 -19.58
N ALA A 152 21.71 19.18 -20.84
CA ALA A 152 21.50 20.05 -21.99
C ALA A 152 20.18 19.72 -22.68
N ALA A 153 19.59 20.69 -23.39
CA ALA A 153 18.42 20.45 -24.23
C ALA A 153 18.69 19.33 -25.24
N GLY A 154 17.78 18.38 -25.34
CA GLY A 154 17.89 17.17 -26.14
C GLY A 154 18.51 15.96 -25.44
N ASP A 155 19.01 16.10 -24.23
CA ASP A 155 19.51 14.97 -23.45
C ASP A 155 18.38 14.02 -23.09
N LYS A 156 18.63 12.71 -23.22
CA LYS A 156 17.72 11.66 -22.80
C LYS A 156 17.96 11.35 -21.33
N VAL A 157 16.90 11.42 -20.54
CA VAL A 157 16.92 11.23 -19.11
C VAL A 157 15.81 10.30 -18.65
N LYS A 158 15.91 9.80 -17.41
CA LYS A 158 14.80 9.17 -16.71
C LYS A 158 14.19 10.16 -15.74
N VAL A 159 12.87 10.32 -15.82
CA VAL A 159 12.08 11.10 -14.87
C VAL A 159 11.42 10.15 -13.91
N GLU A 160 11.55 10.42 -12.64
CA GLU A 160 10.85 9.71 -11.56
C GLU A 160 9.83 10.64 -10.91
N VAL A 161 8.57 10.22 -10.93
CA VAL A 161 7.46 10.96 -10.32
C VAL A 161 6.92 10.14 -9.15
N ASP A 162 7.06 10.67 -7.94
CA ASP A 162 6.51 10.06 -6.74
C ASP A 162 4.99 9.90 -6.86
N PHE A 163 4.45 8.75 -6.47
CA PHE A 163 3.00 8.47 -6.55
C PHE A 163 2.15 9.51 -5.84
N SER A 164 2.65 10.05 -4.72
CA SER A 164 1.95 11.07 -3.93
C SER A 164 1.90 12.45 -4.59
N LYS A 165 2.66 12.66 -5.67
CA LYS A 165 2.70 13.91 -6.44
C LYS A 165 1.79 13.91 -7.66
N VAL A 166 1.12 12.78 -7.93
CA VAL A 166 0.14 12.68 -9.02
C VAL A 166 -1.23 13.03 -8.46
N GLU A 167 -1.81 14.12 -8.92
CA GLU A 167 -3.15 14.54 -8.57
C GLU A 167 -4.16 13.98 -9.57
N LEU A 168 -5.23 13.38 -9.05
CA LEU A 168 -6.35 12.89 -9.85
C LEU A 168 -7.48 13.90 -9.81
N ILE A 169 -8.01 14.23 -10.97
CA ILE A 169 -9.12 15.15 -11.13
C ILE A 169 -10.27 14.48 -11.90
N ASP A 170 -11.50 14.83 -11.57
CA ASP A 170 -12.70 14.19 -12.14
C ASP A 170 -13.02 14.68 -13.57
N HIS A 171 -12.39 15.78 -14.00
CA HIS A 171 -12.62 16.42 -15.29
C HIS A 171 -11.39 16.25 -16.19
N PRO A 172 -11.40 15.30 -17.14
CA PRO A 172 -10.25 15.02 -18.00
C PRO A 172 -9.73 16.24 -18.79
N GLU A 173 -10.61 17.18 -19.11
CA GLU A 173 -10.28 18.42 -19.82
C GLU A 173 -9.41 19.41 -19.02
N ASP A 174 -9.39 19.28 -17.70
CA ASP A 174 -8.59 20.13 -16.80
C ASP A 174 -7.22 19.51 -16.47
N GLY A 175 -6.99 18.25 -16.87
CA GLY A 175 -5.74 17.52 -16.65
C GLY A 175 -4.76 17.61 -17.80
N MET A 176 -3.47 17.42 -17.51
CA MET A 176 -2.44 17.30 -18.54
C MET A 176 -2.49 15.94 -19.26
N LEU A 177 -2.91 14.90 -18.54
CA LEU A 177 -3.08 13.55 -19.11
C LEU A 177 -4.47 13.03 -18.78
N SER A 178 -5.05 12.28 -19.69
CA SER A 178 -6.25 11.50 -19.45
C SER A 178 -5.93 10.01 -19.46
N GLY A 179 -6.65 9.23 -18.64
CA GLY A 179 -6.45 7.79 -18.59
C GLY A 179 -7.63 7.07 -17.94
N GLU A 180 -7.62 5.77 -18.07
CA GLU A 180 -8.62 4.89 -17.45
C GLU A 180 -8.02 4.16 -16.25
N VAL A 181 -8.78 4.07 -15.15
CA VAL A 181 -8.39 3.26 -13.99
C VAL A 181 -8.46 1.79 -14.39
N HIS A 182 -7.31 1.16 -14.49
CA HIS A 182 -7.18 -0.25 -14.88
C HIS A 182 -7.21 -1.18 -13.67
N PHE A 183 -6.68 -0.74 -12.55
CA PHE A 183 -6.62 -1.53 -11.32
C PHE A 183 -6.69 -0.62 -10.10
N LEU A 184 -7.40 -1.08 -9.06
CA LEU A 184 -7.57 -0.40 -7.79
C LEU A 184 -7.29 -1.38 -6.66
N LEU A 185 -6.37 -1.03 -5.76
CA LEU A 185 -6.02 -1.82 -4.59
C LEU A 185 -6.06 -0.96 -3.33
N TYR A 186 -6.86 -1.36 -2.35
CA TYR A 186 -6.85 -0.73 -1.03
C TYR A 186 -5.71 -1.28 -0.19
N LYS A 187 -4.92 -0.38 0.43
CA LYS A 187 -3.75 -0.73 1.26
C LYS A 187 -3.95 -0.37 2.75
N GLY A 188 -5.20 -0.38 3.20
CA GLY A 188 -5.56 -0.17 4.59
C GLY A 188 -5.76 1.31 4.99
N ASP A 189 -5.03 2.24 4.41
CA ASP A 189 -5.11 3.69 4.65
C ASP A 189 -5.28 4.52 3.37
N HIS A 190 -4.99 3.92 2.21
CA HIS A 190 -5.12 4.59 0.91
C HIS A 190 -5.39 3.58 -0.21
N TYR A 191 -5.75 4.09 -1.38
CA TYR A 191 -5.90 3.29 -2.59
C TYR A 191 -4.66 3.45 -3.48
N HIS A 192 -4.12 2.32 -3.92
CA HIS A 192 -3.13 2.27 -4.99
C HIS A 192 -3.86 2.08 -6.32
N LEU A 193 -3.72 3.03 -7.24
CA LEU A 193 -4.36 2.99 -8.54
C LEU A 193 -3.32 2.72 -9.64
N THR A 194 -3.69 1.89 -10.59
CA THR A 194 -2.99 1.78 -11.86
C THR A 194 -3.84 2.41 -12.95
N ILE A 195 -3.31 3.44 -13.60
CA ILE A 195 -3.97 4.17 -14.66
C ILE A 195 -3.25 3.85 -15.97
N ARG A 196 -4.03 3.59 -17.01
CA ARG A 196 -3.54 3.45 -18.37
C ARG A 196 -3.88 4.74 -19.13
N THR A 197 -2.87 5.44 -19.58
CA THR A 197 -2.93 6.61 -20.47
C THR A 197 -2.87 6.17 -21.92
#